data_7f11e1cb83b23861b83037c3c1c200a2
#
_entry.id   7f11e1cb83b23861b83037c3c1c200a2
#
_cell.length_a   1.000
_cell.length_b   1.000
_cell.length_c   1.000
_cell.angle_alpha   90.00
_cell.angle_beta   90.00
_cell.angle_gamma   90.00
#
_symmetry.space_group_name_H-M   'P 1'
#
loop_
_entity.id
_entity.type
_entity.pdbx_description
1 polymer ?
#
loop_
_entity_poly.entity_id
_entity_poly.type
_entity_poly.pdbx_seq_one_letter_code
_entity_poly.pdbx_strand_id
1 'polypeptide(L)'
;IWLLTVKLGAGLAHSAPDKLLVWGGNTASAVQAGEWWRLLSATFLHSGLMHVAMNMIGLAAAGITVERIYGQRLYAIIYLGSGLLGSALSLHFAAQKAVSVGASGAVFGVTGALLVAVLQHRDKLPKAFSKQTTSSLGLFIVYALLQGFSKPGIDNAAHIGGLLGGCLLAFVLPEKFDLPHFVRTASQRAAIAIVLALGGTTAIAAFAPPAPVNLQQAMASREHFSKAMDRFNQVMQGIQKDQKTYSEAELNERGKTIYAPALRQALQEFEQVTLADSDPRQALAKDMRRTTALMLELLEMPDIVPPEGGKPQPADPARAAAIEAELKEITERVTTLIAKLKKTGQ
;
A
#
# COMPACT_ATOMS: atom_id res chain seq x y z
N ILE A 1 18.55 -2.49 3.12
CA ILE A 1 17.38 -2.40 2.25
C ILE A 1 16.67 -1.06 2.44
N TRP A 2 16.22 -0.68 3.66
CA TRP A 2 15.49 0.58 3.88
C TRP A 2 16.23 1.82 3.35
N LEU A 3 17.53 1.99 3.61
CA LEU A 3 18.33 3.08 3.06
C LEU A 3 18.35 3.09 1.51
N LEU A 4 18.32 1.93 0.89
CA LEU A 4 18.24 1.81 -0.56
C LEU A 4 16.88 2.28 -1.07
N THR A 5 15.77 1.89 -0.41
CA THR A 5 14.43 2.35 -0.79
C THR A 5 14.29 3.87 -0.64
N VAL A 6 14.85 4.46 0.42
CA VAL A 6 14.89 5.92 0.61
C VAL A 6 15.66 6.60 -0.51
N LYS A 7 16.85 6.10 -0.84
CA LYS A 7 17.69 6.63 -1.94
C LYS A 7 16.97 6.58 -3.30
N LEU A 8 16.09 5.59 -3.49
CA LEU A 8 15.30 5.42 -4.70
C LEU A 8 13.91 6.10 -4.64
N GLY A 9 13.71 7.03 -3.70
CA GLY A 9 12.57 7.91 -3.67
C GLY A 9 11.37 7.45 -2.84
N ALA A 10 11.56 6.46 -1.94
CA ALA A 10 10.48 6.02 -1.05
C ALA A 10 10.11 7.02 0.06
N GLY A 11 10.96 8.02 0.31
CA GLY A 11 10.78 8.97 1.41
C GLY A 11 11.46 8.53 2.72
N LEU A 12 12.01 9.48 3.45
CA LEU A 12 12.73 9.21 4.70
C LEU A 12 11.77 9.05 5.90
N ALA A 13 10.91 10.02 6.11
CA ALA A 13 9.99 10.02 7.26
C ALA A 13 8.81 9.06 7.04
N HIS A 14 8.20 9.12 5.87
CA HIS A 14 7.09 8.28 5.44
C HIS A 14 7.29 7.83 4.00
N SER A 15 7.23 6.53 3.77
CA SER A 15 7.27 5.96 2.43
C SER A 15 5.86 5.89 1.84
N ALA A 16 5.70 6.38 0.62
CA ALA A 16 4.42 6.35 -0.07
C ALA A 16 3.99 4.89 -0.35
N PRO A 17 2.71 4.54 -0.15
CA PRO A 17 2.22 3.16 -0.30
C PRO A 17 2.41 2.58 -1.71
N ASP A 18 2.31 3.39 -2.76
CA ASP A 18 2.57 3.01 -4.15
C ASP A 18 4.02 2.54 -4.34
N LYS A 19 4.98 3.26 -3.78
CA LYS A 19 6.40 2.87 -3.79
C LYS A 19 6.63 1.57 -3.04
N LEU A 20 6.05 1.42 -1.85
CA LEU A 20 6.14 0.18 -1.08
C LEU A 20 5.54 -1.01 -1.84
N LEU A 21 4.43 -0.80 -2.56
CA LEU A 21 3.82 -1.84 -3.39
C LEU A 21 4.74 -2.27 -4.54
N VAL A 22 5.32 -1.32 -5.28
CA VAL A 22 6.29 -1.59 -6.36
C VAL A 22 7.51 -2.36 -5.83
N TRP A 23 7.97 -2.08 -4.62
CA TRP A 23 9.16 -2.68 -4.00
C TRP A 23 8.90 -4.04 -3.34
N GLY A 24 7.68 -4.54 -3.37
CA GLY A 24 7.34 -5.85 -2.87
C GLY A 24 6.61 -5.86 -1.52
N GLY A 25 5.90 -4.79 -1.20
CA GLY A 25 4.98 -4.79 -0.07
C GLY A 25 3.89 -5.83 -0.23
N ASN A 26 3.47 -6.45 0.88
CA ASN A 26 2.48 -7.52 0.91
C ASN A 26 1.07 -6.98 0.72
N THR A 27 0.32 -7.55 -0.23
CA THR A 27 -1.11 -7.29 -0.43
C THR A 27 -1.81 -8.59 -0.84
N ALA A 28 -3.05 -8.78 -0.40
CA ALA A 28 -3.80 -9.98 -0.73
C ALA A 28 -4.01 -10.11 -2.24
N SER A 29 -4.33 -9.02 -2.94
CA SER A 29 -4.52 -9.03 -4.39
C SER A 29 -3.29 -9.48 -5.17
N ALA A 30 -2.09 -9.02 -4.77
CA ALA A 30 -0.85 -9.39 -5.46
C ALA A 30 -0.45 -10.85 -5.18
N VAL A 31 -0.57 -11.30 -3.91
CA VAL A 31 -0.27 -12.70 -3.56
C VAL A 31 -1.23 -13.66 -4.26
N GLN A 32 -2.52 -13.33 -4.34
CA GLN A 32 -3.53 -14.11 -5.07
C GLN A 32 -3.31 -14.11 -6.60
N ALA A 33 -2.67 -13.06 -7.13
CA ALA A 33 -2.20 -13.01 -8.51
C ALA A 33 -0.90 -13.81 -8.76
N GLY A 34 -0.36 -14.51 -7.74
CA GLY A 34 0.83 -15.36 -7.86
C GLY A 34 2.12 -14.72 -7.34
N GLU A 35 2.12 -13.51 -6.83
CA GLU A 35 3.31 -12.80 -6.34
C GLU A 35 3.67 -13.21 -4.89
N TRP A 36 3.81 -14.52 -4.63
CA TRP A 36 4.07 -15.10 -3.29
C TRP A 36 5.36 -14.62 -2.64
N TRP A 37 6.33 -14.19 -3.43
CA TRP A 37 7.58 -13.62 -2.95
C TRP A 37 7.38 -12.39 -2.04
N ARG A 38 6.22 -11.72 -2.15
CA ARG A 38 5.87 -10.56 -1.33
C ARG A 38 5.70 -10.88 0.14
N LEU A 39 5.34 -12.12 0.47
CA LEU A 39 5.28 -12.57 1.87
C LEU A 39 6.64 -12.44 2.57
N LEU A 40 7.73 -12.63 1.82
CA LEU A 40 9.09 -12.49 2.35
C LEU A 40 9.62 -11.06 2.20
N SER A 41 9.52 -10.45 1.02
CA SER A 41 10.09 -9.12 0.75
C SER A 41 9.51 -8.03 1.65
N ALA A 42 8.22 -8.11 1.96
CA ALA A 42 7.54 -7.18 2.85
C ALA A 42 8.19 -7.09 4.24
N THR A 43 8.75 -8.18 4.75
CA THR A 43 9.47 -8.23 6.04
C THR A 43 10.70 -7.31 6.08
N PHE A 44 11.26 -6.97 4.93
CA PHE A 44 12.45 -6.12 4.81
C PHE A 44 12.15 -4.67 4.41
N LEU A 45 10.91 -4.35 4.10
CA LEU A 45 10.47 -3.00 3.76
C LEU A 45 9.93 -2.28 5.00
N HIS A 46 10.02 -0.95 5.01
CA HIS A 46 9.53 -0.14 6.12
C HIS A 46 8.88 1.14 5.62
N SER A 47 7.79 1.54 6.26
CA SER A 47 7.00 2.73 5.90
C SER A 47 7.62 4.05 6.35
N GLY A 48 8.82 4.05 6.98
CA GLY A 48 9.54 5.24 7.38
C GLY A 48 10.56 5.00 8.49
N LEU A 49 11.30 6.06 8.84
CA LEU A 49 12.42 6.01 9.80
C LEU A 49 11.98 5.48 11.19
N MET A 50 10.87 5.99 11.73
CA MET A 50 10.39 5.55 13.04
C MET A 50 10.02 4.06 13.02
N HIS A 51 9.43 3.58 11.93
CA HIS A 51 9.05 2.18 11.79
C HIS A 51 10.26 1.26 11.77
N VAL A 52 11.31 1.57 11.00
CA VAL A 52 12.55 0.77 11.02
C VAL A 52 13.26 0.86 12.37
N ALA A 53 13.32 2.04 12.98
CA ALA A 53 13.97 2.22 14.29
C ALA A 53 13.32 1.37 15.39
N MET A 54 11.99 1.38 15.48
CA MET A 54 11.26 0.57 16.47
C MET A 54 11.45 -0.93 16.22
N ASN A 55 11.47 -1.37 14.96
CA ASN A 55 11.78 -2.77 14.64
C ASN A 55 13.20 -3.16 15.06
N MET A 56 14.18 -2.29 14.81
CA MET A 56 15.59 -2.57 15.20
C MET A 56 15.76 -2.59 16.71
N ILE A 57 15.09 -1.72 17.45
CA ILE A 57 15.10 -1.73 18.93
C ILE A 57 14.48 -3.05 19.45
N GLY A 58 13.31 -3.44 18.94
CA GLY A 58 12.66 -4.69 19.32
C GLY A 58 13.52 -5.92 18.98
N LEU A 59 14.11 -5.93 17.78
CA LEU A 59 15.00 -6.99 17.35
C LEU A 59 16.25 -7.10 18.22
N ALA A 60 16.87 -5.99 18.59
CA ALA A 60 18.03 -5.99 19.48
C ALA A 60 17.66 -6.46 20.90
N ALA A 61 16.52 -6.03 21.43
CA ALA A 61 16.07 -6.37 22.78
C ALA A 61 15.84 -7.87 22.99
N ALA A 62 15.21 -8.56 22.05
CA ALA A 62 14.93 -10.00 22.14
C ALA A 62 15.95 -10.85 21.34
N GLY A 63 16.36 -10.37 20.17
CA GLY A 63 17.11 -11.13 19.20
C GLY A 63 18.49 -11.59 19.67
N ILE A 64 19.23 -10.72 20.37
CA ILE A 64 20.55 -11.06 20.90
C ILE A 64 20.45 -12.29 21.84
N THR A 65 19.43 -12.33 22.67
CA THR A 65 19.23 -13.45 23.62
C THR A 65 18.78 -14.71 22.89
N VAL A 66 17.86 -14.59 21.93
CA VAL A 66 17.37 -15.73 21.12
C VAL A 66 18.50 -16.33 20.27
N GLU A 67 19.34 -15.49 19.66
CA GLU A 67 20.51 -15.97 18.91
C GLU A 67 21.50 -16.74 19.81
N ARG A 68 21.71 -16.31 21.03
CA ARG A 68 22.57 -17.04 21.99
C ARG A 68 21.96 -18.39 22.37
N ILE A 69 20.63 -18.46 22.56
CA ILE A 69 19.91 -19.68 22.95
C ILE A 69 19.88 -20.69 21.79
N TYR A 70 19.50 -20.26 20.58
CA TYR A 70 19.28 -21.15 19.44
C TYR A 70 20.46 -21.23 18.46
N GLY A 71 21.36 -20.27 18.49
CA GLY A 71 22.45 -20.09 17.51
C GLY A 71 21.96 -19.50 16.20
N GLN A 72 22.89 -18.97 15.42
CA GLN A 72 22.61 -18.15 14.22
C GLN A 72 21.66 -18.80 13.21
N ARG A 73 21.89 -20.10 12.92
CA ARG A 73 21.10 -20.82 11.91
C ARG A 73 19.64 -20.99 12.33
N LEU A 74 19.40 -21.42 13.56
CA LEU A 74 18.04 -21.62 14.07
C LEU A 74 17.36 -20.30 14.35
N TYR A 75 18.10 -19.28 14.78
CA TYR A 75 17.61 -17.90 14.89
C TYR A 75 17.09 -17.36 13.54
N ALA A 76 17.83 -17.60 12.45
CA ALA A 76 17.39 -17.21 11.12
C ALA A 76 16.07 -17.91 10.71
N ILE A 77 15.93 -19.22 11.06
CA ILE A 77 14.68 -19.97 10.81
C ILE A 77 13.52 -19.37 11.61
N ILE A 78 13.73 -19.02 12.89
CA ILE A 78 12.70 -18.36 13.72
C ILE A 78 12.31 -17.03 13.10
N TYR A 79 13.27 -16.17 12.77
CA TYR A 79 13.04 -14.84 12.23
C TYR A 79 12.29 -14.89 10.90
N LEU A 80 12.81 -15.64 9.92
CA LEU A 80 12.23 -15.70 8.59
C LEU A 80 10.89 -16.47 8.59
N GLY A 81 10.83 -17.60 9.29
CA GLY A 81 9.64 -18.43 9.35
C GLY A 81 8.47 -17.72 10.04
N SER A 82 8.73 -17.05 11.17
CA SER A 82 7.68 -16.27 11.83
C SER A 82 7.27 -15.02 11.04
N GLY A 83 8.20 -14.37 10.33
CA GLY A 83 7.90 -13.28 9.41
C GLY A 83 6.97 -13.74 8.27
N LEU A 84 7.23 -14.89 7.68
CA LEU A 84 6.38 -15.49 6.63
C LEU A 84 4.97 -15.83 7.17
N LEU A 85 4.88 -16.48 8.33
CA LEU A 85 3.60 -16.81 8.96
C LEU A 85 2.80 -15.55 9.31
N GLY A 86 3.47 -14.50 9.81
CA GLY A 86 2.86 -13.19 10.04
C GLY A 86 2.34 -12.55 8.77
N SER A 87 3.17 -12.51 7.73
CA SER A 87 2.78 -11.97 6.41
C SER A 87 1.61 -12.74 5.80
N ALA A 88 1.55 -14.07 5.96
CA ALA A 88 0.44 -14.88 5.49
C ALA A 88 -0.86 -14.59 6.27
N LEU A 89 -0.79 -14.44 7.60
CA LEU A 89 -1.97 -14.09 8.39
C LEU A 89 -2.50 -12.69 8.07
N SER A 90 -1.61 -11.75 7.74
CA SER A 90 -1.97 -10.41 7.28
C SER A 90 -2.88 -10.41 6.06
N LEU A 91 -2.79 -11.41 5.18
CA LEU A 91 -3.65 -11.54 3.99
C LEU A 91 -5.13 -11.66 4.32
N HIS A 92 -5.48 -12.07 5.53
CA HIS A 92 -6.86 -12.19 5.99
C HIS A 92 -7.43 -10.87 6.54
N PHE A 93 -6.57 -9.85 6.78
CA PHE A 93 -6.93 -8.62 7.49
C PHE A 93 -6.32 -7.37 6.84
N ALA A 94 -5.17 -6.90 7.32
CA ALA A 94 -4.56 -5.64 6.92
C ALA A 94 -4.19 -5.61 5.43
N ALA A 95 -3.56 -6.65 4.91
CA ALA A 95 -3.14 -6.74 3.51
C ALA A 95 -4.31 -6.85 2.51
N GLN A 96 -5.53 -7.02 2.98
CA GLN A 96 -6.75 -6.93 2.16
C GLN A 96 -7.04 -5.49 1.69
N LYS A 97 -6.65 -4.50 2.47
CA LYS A 97 -7.06 -3.09 2.29
C LYS A 97 -5.89 -2.12 2.15
N ALA A 98 -4.69 -2.55 2.53
CA ALA A 98 -3.49 -1.72 2.56
C ALA A 98 -2.24 -2.53 2.20
N VAL A 99 -1.14 -1.83 1.88
CA VAL A 99 0.17 -2.46 1.71
C VAL A 99 0.77 -2.72 3.08
N SER A 100 0.93 -4.01 3.44
CA SER A 100 1.56 -4.44 4.68
C SER A 100 3.08 -4.58 4.47
N VAL A 101 3.86 -3.95 5.35
CA VAL A 101 5.34 -3.98 5.34
C VAL A 101 5.87 -3.92 6.77
N GLY A 102 7.07 -4.45 6.98
CA GLY A 102 7.82 -4.33 8.23
C GLY A 102 8.34 -5.65 8.77
N ALA A 103 9.47 -5.57 9.48
CA ALA A 103 10.07 -6.69 10.18
C ALA A 103 9.26 -7.10 11.44
N SER A 104 8.22 -6.37 11.79
CA SER A 104 7.56 -6.49 13.09
C SER A 104 6.97 -7.88 13.33
N GLY A 105 6.39 -8.54 12.31
CA GLY A 105 5.95 -9.92 12.43
C GLY A 105 7.08 -10.87 12.86
N ALA A 106 8.26 -10.75 12.23
CA ALA A 106 9.44 -11.51 12.60
C ALA A 106 9.96 -11.14 14.01
N VAL A 107 9.94 -9.85 14.37
CA VAL A 107 10.33 -9.38 15.72
C VAL A 107 9.40 -9.95 16.79
N PHE A 108 8.09 -9.96 16.54
CA PHE A 108 7.13 -10.63 17.41
C PHE A 108 7.38 -12.14 17.51
N GLY A 109 7.78 -12.78 16.41
CA GLY A 109 8.17 -14.18 16.42
C GLY A 109 9.41 -14.44 17.28
N VAL A 110 10.44 -13.63 17.15
CA VAL A 110 11.63 -13.69 18.01
C VAL A 110 11.25 -13.46 19.49
N THR A 111 10.33 -12.53 19.75
CA THR A 111 9.79 -12.29 21.10
C THR A 111 9.04 -13.51 21.64
N GLY A 112 8.23 -14.15 20.81
CA GLY A 112 7.53 -15.40 21.14
C GLY A 112 8.50 -16.55 21.43
N ALA A 113 9.54 -16.68 20.62
CA ALA A 113 10.56 -17.70 20.83
C ALA A 113 11.33 -17.50 22.15
N LEU A 114 11.65 -16.25 22.51
CA LEU A 114 12.26 -15.94 23.79
C LEU A 114 11.32 -16.28 24.96
N LEU A 115 10.04 -15.95 24.83
CA LEU A 115 9.03 -16.27 25.86
C LEU A 115 8.96 -17.76 26.09
N VAL A 116 8.86 -18.57 25.02
CA VAL A 116 8.85 -20.04 25.12
C VAL A 116 10.09 -20.59 25.76
N ALA A 117 11.29 -20.17 25.33
CA ALA A 117 12.57 -20.63 25.91
C ALA A 117 12.67 -20.34 27.40
N VAL A 118 12.27 -19.14 27.84
CA VAL A 118 12.29 -18.74 29.26
C VAL A 118 11.27 -19.55 30.08
N LEU A 119 10.07 -19.77 29.55
CA LEU A 119 9.03 -20.54 30.24
C LEU A 119 9.37 -22.02 30.37
N GLN A 120 9.93 -22.64 29.32
CA GLN A 120 10.34 -24.06 29.33
C GLN A 120 11.52 -24.33 30.29
N HIS A 121 12.42 -23.36 30.44
CA HIS A 121 13.61 -23.52 31.25
C HIS A 121 13.60 -22.70 32.54
N ARG A 122 12.43 -22.23 32.99
CA ARG A 122 12.30 -21.35 34.19
C ARG A 122 12.96 -21.92 35.44
N ASP A 123 12.98 -23.26 35.56
CA ASP A 123 13.54 -23.94 36.72
C ASP A 123 15.09 -24.02 36.67
N LYS A 124 15.68 -23.84 35.46
CA LYS A 124 17.13 -23.79 35.25
C LYS A 124 17.70 -22.37 35.22
N LEU A 125 16.82 -21.37 35.13
CA LEU A 125 17.17 -19.97 35.06
C LEU A 125 17.04 -19.29 36.43
N PRO A 126 17.82 -18.24 36.73
CA PRO A 126 17.61 -17.45 37.94
C PRO A 126 16.16 -16.93 37.99
N LYS A 127 15.48 -17.11 39.12
CA LYS A 127 14.06 -16.72 39.29
C LYS A 127 13.79 -15.26 38.96
N ALA A 128 14.71 -14.36 39.36
CA ALA A 128 14.61 -12.92 39.07
C ALA A 128 14.66 -12.65 37.58
N PHE A 129 15.57 -13.29 36.82
CA PHE A 129 15.71 -13.15 35.38
C PHE A 129 14.45 -13.68 34.66
N SER A 130 14.02 -14.89 35.01
CA SER A 130 12.82 -15.51 34.38
C SER A 130 11.58 -14.65 34.62
N LYS A 131 11.32 -14.18 35.84
CA LYS A 131 10.18 -13.34 36.18
C LYS A 131 10.24 -11.99 35.44
N GLN A 132 11.39 -11.30 35.50
CA GLN A 132 11.56 -10.00 34.84
C GLN A 132 11.39 -10.12 33.33
N THR A 133 12.03 -11.09 32.68
CA THR A 133 11.94 -11.28 31.22
C THR A 133 10.53 -11.60 30.80
N THR A 134 9.85 -12.54 31.45
CA THR A 134 8.46 -12.89 31.13
C THR A 134 7.52 -11.70 31.28
N SER A 135 7.66 -10.93 32.38
CA SER A 135 6.83 -9.73 32.61
C SER A 135 7.08 -8.65 31.56
N SER A 136 8.35 -8.39 31.23
CA SER A 136 8.71 -7.37 30.22
C SER A 136 8.24 -7.73 28.83
N LEU A 137 8.38 -9.01 28.42
CA LEU A 137 7.88 -9.50 27.14
C LEU A 137 6.35 -9.45 27.08
N GLY A 138 5.67 -9.88 28.14
CA GLY A 138 4.20 -9.80 28.22
C GLY A 138 3.69 -8.35 28.11
N LEU A 139 4.30 -7.43 28.86
CA LEU A 139 3.96 -6.02 28.78
C LEU A 139 4.22 -5.43 27.39
N PHE A 140 5.36 -5.76 26.77
CA PHE A 140 5.67 -5.35 25.40
C PHE A 140 4.62 -5.85 24.40
N ILE A 141 4.29 -7.15 24.46
CA ILE A 141 3.28 -7.77 23.55
C ILE A 141 1.93 -7.06 23.70
N VAL A 142 1.43 -6.92 24.94
CA VAL A 142 0.15 -6.27 25.23
C VAL A 142 0.16 -4.82 24.75
N TYR A 143 1.19 -4.05 25.11
CA TYR A 143 1.30 -2.65 24.71
C TYR A 143 1.34 -2.50 23.18
N ALA A 144 2.15 -3.28 22.47
CA ALA A 144 2.29 -3.17 21.04
C ALA A 144 1.00 -3.57 20.30
N LEU A 145 0.29 -4.60 20.76
CA LEU A 145 -1.01 -4.98 20.18
C LEU A 145 -2.08 -3.92 20.45
N LEU A 146 -2.13 -3.34 21.64
CA LEU A 146 -3.05 -2.23 21.94
C LEU A 146 -2.78 -1.01 21.06
N GLN A 147 -1.50 -0.66 20.83
CA GLN A 147 -1.15 0.39 19.87
C GLN A 147 -1.64 0.07 18.46
N GLY A 148 -1.53 -1.19 18.03
CA GLY A 148 -1.98 -1.62 16.72
C GLY A 148 -3.50 -1.61 16.54
N PHE A 149 -4.28 -1.80 17.61
CA PHE A 149 -5.74 -1.62 17.56
C PHE A 149 -6.16 -0.15 17.62
N SER A 150 -5.32 0.71 18.21
CA SER A 150 -5.64 2.13 18.42
C SER A 150 -5.18 3.03 17.27
N LYS A 151 -4.18 2.60 16.48
CA LYS A 151 -3.55 3.43 15.44
C LYS A 151 -3.71 2.77 14.07
N PRO A 152 -4.19 3.51 13.05
CA PRO A 152 -4.22 3.00 11.68
C PRO A 152 -2.80 2.76 11.16
N GLY A 153 -2.66 1.79 10.27
CA GLY A 153 -1.37 1.47 9.62
C GLY A 153 -0.47 0.50 10.38
N ILE A 154 -0.90 -0.02 11.54
CA ILE A 154 -0.22 -1.11 12.24
C ILE A 154 -0.93 -2.44 11.94
N ASP A 155 -0.17 -3.43 11.50
CA ASP A 155 -0.68 -4.74 11.12
C ASP A 155 -0.63 -5.73 12.29
N ASN A 156 -1.67 -5.71 13.11
CA ASN A 156 -1.79 -6.64 14.23
C ASN A 156 -1.91 -8.11 13.82
N ALA A 157 -2.43 -8.39 12.63
CA ALA A 157 -2.50 -9.76 12.14
C ALA A 157 -1.09 -10.32 11.88
N ALA A 158 -0.21 -9.51 11.26
CA ALA A 158 1.19 -9.87 11.10
C ALA A 158 1.89 -10.06 12.46
N HIS A 159 1.60 -9.21 13.45
CA HIS A 159 2.15 -9.35 14.80
C HIS A 159 1.72 -10.65 15.48
N ILE A 160 0.42 -10.95 15.47
CA ILE A 160 -0.14 -12.17 16.09
C ILE A 160 0.36 -13.41 15.36
N GLY A 161 0.32 -13.43 14.01
CA GLY A 161 0.82 -14.55 13.22
C GLY A 161 2.30 -14.80 13.42
N GLY A 162 3.10 -13.73 13.50
CA GLY A 162 4.53 -13.81 13.82
C GLY A 162 4.77 -14.34 15.23
N LEU A 163 4.09 -13.82 16.25
CA LEU A 163 4.20 -14.26 17.64
C LEU A 163 3.91 -15.75 17.77
N LEU A 164 2.77 -16.19 17.26
CA LEU A 164 2.35 -17.60 17.31
C LEU A 164 3.31 -18.49 16.51
N GLY A 165 3.74 -18.03 15.33
CA GLY A 165 4.73 -18.72 14.52
C GLY A 165 6.05 -18.88 15.24
N GLY A 166 6.56 -17.84 15.87
CA GLY A 166 7.78 -17.90 16.67
C GLY A 166 7.68 -18.81 17.87
N CYS A 167 6.56 -18.79 18.58
CA CYS A 167 6.29 -19.75 19.67
C CYS A 167 6.30 -21.20 19.14
N LEU A 168 5.61 -21.48 18.04
CA LEU A 168 5.57 -22.82 17.43
C LEU A 168 6.98 -23.29 17.03
N LEU A 169 7.74 -22.45 16.35
CA LEU A 169 9.09 -22.78 15.91
C LEU A 169 10.03 -23.03 17.12
N ALA A 170 9.88 -22.26 18.18
CA ALA A 170 10.65 -22.43 19.40
C ALA A 170 10.35 -23.77 20.11
N PHE A 171 9.11 -24.25 20.11
CA PHE A 171 8.77 -25.57 20.64
C PHE A 171 9.40 -26.71 19.84
N VAL A 172 9.63 -26.52 18.54
CA VAL A 172 10.23 -27.54 17.68
C VAL A 172 11.75 -27.52 17.74
N LEU A 173 12.36 -26.33 17.79
CA LEU A 173 13.79 -26.16 17.68
C LEU A 173 14.50 -26.44 19.02
N PRO A 174 15.69 -27.08 19.02
CA PRO A 174 16.44 -27.35 20.24
C PRO A 174 17.20 -26.09 20.68
N GLU A 175 17.25 -25.90 21.99
CA GLU A 175 18.05 -24.85 22.62
C GLU A 175 19.44 -25.36 23.04
N LYS A 176 20.41 -24.46 23.13
CA LYS A 176 21.79 -24.75 23.56
C LYS A 176 21.94 -24.97 25.07
N PHE A 177 20.87 -25.00 25.82
CA PHE A 177 20.92 -25.37 27.24
C PHE A 177 21.34 -26.82 27.49
N ASP A 178 21.12 -27.70 26.48
CA ASP A 178 21.59 -29.07 26.41
C ASP A 178 22.38 -29.25 25.12
N LEU A 179 23.70 -29.04 25.16
CA LEU A 179 24.56 -29.09 23.98
C LEU A 179 24.60 -30.47 23.29
N PRO A 180 24.71 -31.63 24.00
CA PRO A 180 24.65 -32.95 23.38
C PRO A 180 23.34 -33.16 22.62
N HIS A 181 22.20 -32.80 23.20
CA HIS A 181 20.89 -32.89 22.54
C HIS A 181 20.81 -31.93 21.34
N PHE A 182 21.26 -30.69 21.51
CA PHE A 182 21.29 -29.68 20.45
C PHE A 182 22.08 -30.20 19.22
N VAL A 183 23.32 -30.64 19.41
CA VAL A 183 24.17 -31.10 18.30
C VAL A 183 23.54 -32.26 17.57
N ARG A 184 22.94 -33.21 18.30
CA ARG A 184 22.32 -34.42 17.72
C ARG A 184 21.05 -34.11 16.93
N THR A 185 20.24 -33.14 17.34
CA THR A 185 18.87 -32.96 16.81
C THR A 185 18.69 -31.69 15.98
N ALA A 186 19.64 -30.73 16.03
CA ALA A 186 19.46 -29.42 15.43
C ALA A 186 19.11 -29.46 13.93
N SER A 187 19.82 -30.29 13.14
CA SER A 187 19.58 -30.37 11.70
C SER A 187 18.21 -30.98 11.36
N GLN A 188 17.83 -32.05 12.04
CA GLN A 188 16.51 -32.67 11.82
C GLN A 188 15.37 -31.74 12.24
N ARG A 189 15.47 -31.13 13.41
CA ARG A 189 14.45 -30.21 13.92
C ARG A 189 14.41 -28.92 13.11
N ALA A 190 15.53 -28.43 12.59
CA ALA A 190 15.56 -27.33 11.63
C ALA A 190 14.75 -27.66 10.36
N ALA A 191 14.94 -28.86 9.79
CA ALA A 191 14.17 -29.29 8.62
C ALA A 191 12.67 -29.33 8.91
N ILE A 192 12.27 -29.90 10.07
CA ILE A 192 10.86 -29.90 10.51
C ILE A 192 10.32 -28.48 10.67
N ALA A 193 11.07 -27.60 11.32
CA ALA A 193 10.68 -26.20 11.51
C ALA A 193 10.48 -25.46 10.18
N ILE A 194 11.37 -25.66 9.20
CA ILE A 194 11.24 -25.10 7.87
C ILE A 194 9.99 -25.64 7.17
N VAL A 195 9.72 -26.94 7.22
CA VAL A 195 8.51 -27.52 6.63
C VAL A 195 7.25 -26.97 7.28
N LEU A 196 7.23 -26.83 8.60
CA LEU A 196 6.09 -26.21 9.32
C LEU A 196 5.92 -24.73 8.97
N ALA A 197 7.01 -23.96 8.88
CA ALA A 197 6.94 -22.55 8.50
C ALA A 197 6.42 -22.38 7.07
N LEU A 198 6.99 -23.10 6.11
CA LEU A 198 6.58 -23.02 4.71
C LEU A 198 5.19 -23.60 4.47
N GLY A 199 4.90 -24.78 5.02
CA GLY A 199 3.59 -25.41 4.91
C GLY A 199 2.48 -24.59 5.57
N GLY A 200 2.72 -24.08 6.78
CA GLY A 200 1.82 -23.18 7.47
C GLY A 200 1.58 -21.86 6.71
N THR A 201 2.65 -21.24 6.21
CA THR A 201 2.55 -20.04 5.37
C THR A 201 1.70 -20.30 4.13
N THR A 202 1.98 -21.40 3.42
CA THR A 202 1.22 -21.78 2.21
C THR A 202 -0.25 -22.04 2.56
N ALA A 203 -0.52 -22.81 3.60
CA ALA A 203 -1.90 -23.10 4.03
C ALA A 203 -2.64 -21.81 4.40
N ILE A 204 -2.07 -20.96 5.26
CA ILE A 204 -2.71 -19.70 5.68
C ILE A 204 -2.97 -18.81 4.46
N ALA A 205 -1.98 -18.65 3.55
CA ALA A 205 -2.14 -17.81 2.39
C ALA A 205 -3.16 -18.36 1.38
N ALA A 206 -3.20 -19.69 1.17
CA ALA A 206 -4.15 -20.32 0.25
C ALA A 206 -5.61 -20.19 0.70
N PHE A 207 -5.87 -20.14 2.02
CA PHE A 207 -7.20 -19.94 2.57
C PHE A 207 -7.56 -18.48 2.83
N ALA A 208 -6.70 -17.53 2.41
CA ALA A 208 -7.04 -16.10 2.51
C ALA A 208 -8.27 -15.75 1.66
N PRO A 209 -9.22 -14.97 2.19
CA PRO A 209 -10.41 -14.57 1.43
C PRO A 209 -10.02 -13.77 0.19
N PRO A 210 -10.83 -13.80 -0.88
CA PRO A 210 -10.59 -13.00 -2.08
C PRO A 210 -10.39 -11.52 -1.73
N ALA A 211 -9.40 -10.90 -2.34
CA ALA A 211 -9.14 -9.48 -2.12
C ALA A 211 -10.31 -8.64 -2.63
N PRO A 212 -10.91 -7.76 -1.80
CA PRO A 212 -12.07 -6.96 -2.20
C PRO A 212 -11.72 -5.92 -3.26
N VAL A 213 -10.45 -5.55 -3.35
CA VAL A 213 -9.92 -4.56 -4.30
C VAL A 213 -8.56 -5.01 -4.81
N ASN A 214 -8.36 -4.90 -6.12
CA ASN A 214 -7.00 -4.99 -6.67
C ASN A 214 -6.26 -3.68 -6.36
N LEU A 215 -5.43 -3.71 -5.33
CA LEU A 215 -4.77 -2.51 -4.81
C LEU A 215 -3.78 -1.91 -5.83
N GLN A 216 -3.14 -2.73 -6.67
CA GLN A 216 -2.26 -2.27 -7.74
C GLN A 216 -3.05 -1.47 -8.78
N GLN A 217 -4.18 -2.02 -9.22
CA GLN A 217 -5.06 -1.36 -10.16
C GLN A 217 -5.68 -0.08 -9.59
N ALA A 218 -6.10 -0.11 -8.33
CA ALA A 218 -6.64 1.06 -7.64
C ALA A 218 -5.60 2.19 -7.50
N MET A 219 -4.34 1.86 -7.22
CA MET A 219 -3.26 2.85 -7.14
C MET A 219 -2.89 3.41 -8.52
N ALA A 220 -2.78 2.56 -9.55
CA ALA A 220 -2.56 3.00 -10.92
C ALA A 220 -3.69 3.94 -11.40
N SER A 221 -4.95 3.58 -11.12
CA SER A 221 -6.10 4.42 -11.45
C SER A 221 -6.08 5.78 -10.74
N ARG A 222 -5.61 5.83 -9.49
CA ARG A 222 -5.43 7.10 -8.77
C ARG A 222 -4.35 7.96 -9.39
N GLU A 223 -3.27 7.37 -9.83
CA GLU A 223 -2.19 8.08 -10.52
C GLU A 223 -2.68 8.65 -11.86
N HIS A 224 -3.37 7.84 -12.69
CA HIS A 224 -3.98 8.29 -13.93
C HIS A 224 -5.00 9.41 -13.69
N PHE A 225 -5.85 9.27 -12.68
CA PHE A 225 -6.81 10.31 -12.30
C PHE A 225 -6.12 11.62 -11.90
N SER A 226 -5.06 11.56 -11.08
CA SER A 226 -4.29 12.74 -10.69
C SER A 226 -3.65 13.43 -11.91
N LYS A 227 -2.98 12.67 -12.78
CA LYS A 227 -2.36 13.20 -14.01
C LYS A 227 -3.39 13.85 -14.93
N ALA A 228 -4.54 13.20 -15.12
CA ALA A 228 -5.64 13.73 -15.92
C ALA A 228 -6.16 15.06 -15.35
N MET A 229 -6.39 15.12 -14.04
CA MET A 229 -6.84 16.33 -13.36
C MET A 229 -5.82 17.47 -13.44
N ASP A 230 -4.53 17.16 -13.26
CA ASP A 230 -3.48 18.16 -13.35
C ASP A 230 -3.39 18.78 -14.77
N ARG A 231 -3.48 17.93 -15.82
CA ARG A 231 -3.51 18.39 -17.21
C ARG A 231 -4.75 19.23 -17.51
N PHE A 232 -5.92 18.74 -17.06
CA PHE A 232 -7.18 19.48 -17.22
C PHE A 232 -7.10 20.84 -16.56
N ASN A 233 -6.64 20.93 -15.32
CA ASN A 233 -6.48 22.19 -14.58
C ASN A 233 -5.50 23.13 -15.26
N GLN A 234 -4.38 22.64 -15.82
CA GLN A 234 -3.44 23.44 -16.59
C GLN A 234 -4.09 24.05 -17.83
N VAL A 235 -4.90 23.27 -18.55
CA VAL A 235 -5.66 23.77 -19.70
C VAL A 235 -6.64 24.87 -19.27
N MET A 236 -7.41 24.63 -18.22
CA MET A 236 -8.39 25.61 -17.73
C MET A 236 -7.73 26.94 -17.30
N GLN A 237 -6.62 26.84 -16.58
CA GLN A 237 -5.81 28.03 -16.21
C GLN A 237 -5.24 28.75 -17.43
N GLY A 238 -4.77 27.99 -18.43
CA GLY A 238 -4.28 28.54 -19.68
C GLY A 238 -5.36 29.29 -20.44
N ILE A 239 -6.52 28.70 -20.63
CA ILE A 239 -7.68 29.34 -21.27
C ILE A 239 -8.07 30.62 -20.53
N GLN A 240 -8.20 30.58 -19.21
CA GLN A 240 -8.58 31.75 -18.40
C GLN A 240 -7.55 32.90 -18.51
N LYS A 241 -6.26 32.57 -18.61
CA LYS A 241 -5.20 33.57 -18.82
C LYS A 241 -5.28 34.17 -20.22
N ASP A 242 -5.43 33.33 -21.23
CA ASP A 242 -5.43 33.71 -22.64
C ASP A 242 -6.63 34.54 -23.01
N GLN A 243 -7.80 34.29 -22.43
CA GLN A 243 -9.01 35.11 -22.58
C GLN A 243 -8.82 36.58 -22.22
N LYS A 244 -7.81 36.90 -21.40
CA LYS A 244 -7.50 38.28 -21.01
C LYS A 244 -6.50 38.98 -21.98
N THR A 245 -5.87 38.21 -22.85
CA THR A 245 -4.68 38.65 -23.61
C THR A 245 -4.92 38.62 -25.14
N TYR A 246 -5.69 37.66 -25.62
CA TYR A 246 -5.82 37.37 -27.06
C TYR A 246 -7.21 37.71 -27.60
N SER A 247 -7.29 37.97 -28.87
CA SER A 247 -8.53 38.16 -29.62
C SER A 247 -9.30 36.82 -29.78
N GLU A 248 -10.57 36.89 -30.14
CA GLU A 248 -11.44 35.71 -30.35
C GLU A 248 -10.86 34.74 -31.40
N ALA A 249 -10.31 35.27 -32.50
CA ALA A 249 -9.68 34.46 -33.55
C ALA A 249 -8.42 33.75 -33.06
N GLU A 250 -7.56 34.44 -32.33
CA GLU A 250 -6.35 33.86 -31.71
C GLU A 250 -6.68 32.84 -30.67
N LEU A 251 -7.73 33.05 -29.87
CA LEU A 251 -8.21 32.10 -28.88
C LEU A 251 -8.72 30.80 -29.54
N ASN A 252 -9.39 30.91 -30.65
CA ASN A 252 -9.86 29.76 -31.41
C ASN A 252 -8.67 28.95 -31.98
N GLU A 253 -7.69 29.60 -32.58
CA GLU A 253 -6.47 28.95 -33.05
C GLU A 253 -5.70 28.27 -31.93
N ARG A 254 -5.51 28.95 -30.80
CA ARG A 254 -4.89 28.37 -29.59
C ARG A 254 -5.69 27.23 -29.01
N GLY A 255 -7.04 27.31 -29.07
CA GLY A 255 -7.93 26.23 -28.71
C GLY A 255 -7.59 24.94 -29.45
N LYS A 256 -7.46 25.03 -30.77
CA LYS A 256 -7.16 23.89 -31.66
C LYS A 256 -5.69 23.42 -31.58
N THR A 257 -4.74 24.33 -31.45
CA THR A 257 -3.31 24.00 -31.53
C THR A 257 -2.65 23.66 -30.19
N ILE A 258 -3.14 24.23 -29.10
CA ILE A 258 -2.55 24.07 -27.74
C ILE A 258 -3.47 23.28 -26.82
N TYR A 259 -4.75 23.68 -26.71
CA TYR A 259 -5.64 23.12 -25.69
C TYR A 259 -6.27 21.78 -26.11
N ALA A 260 -6.66 21.60 -27.36
CA ALA A 260 -7.22 20.32 -27.82
C ALA A 260 -6.22 19.16 -27.69
N PRO A 261 -4.93 19.28 -28.09
CA PRO A 261 -3.95 18.21 -27.83
C PRO A 261 -3.76 17.89 -26.36
N ALA A 262 -3.76 18.91 -25.47
CA ALA A 262 -3.60 18.71 -24.03
C ALA A 262 -4.84 18.05 -23.40
N LEU A 263 -6.06 18.42 -23.83
CA LEU A 263 -7.31 17.77 -23.41
C LEU A 263 -7.40 16.34 -23.92
N ARG A 264 -6.92 16.05 -25.13
CA ARG A 264 -6.86 14.67 -25.65
C ARG A 264 -5.96 13.79 -24.79
N GLN A 265 -4.81 14.29 -24.35
CA GLN A 265 -3.94 13.58 -23.42
C GLN A 265 -4.61 13.40 -22.04
N ALA A 266 -5.32 14.42 -21.53
CA ALA A 266 -6.07 14.29 -20.28
C ALA A 266 -7.19 13.24 -20.42
N LEU A 267 -7.89 13.19 -21.55
CA LEU A 267 -8.93 12.21 -21.81
C LEU A 267 -8.36 10.78 -21.86
N GLN A 268 -7.22 10.58 -22.50
CA GLN A 268 -6.53 9.28 -22.51
C GLN A 268 -6.18 8.80 -21.09
N GLU A 269 -5.71 9.70 -20.22
CA GLU A 269 -5.47 9.37 -18.81
C GLU A 269 -6.77 9.04 -18.07
N PHE A 270 -7.86 9.80 -18.29
CA PHE A 270 -9.18 9.48 -17.70
C PHE A 270 -9.73 8.13 -18.16
N GLU A 271 -9.45 7.69 -19.38
CA GLU A 271 -9.87 6.38 -19.91
C GLU A 271 -9.19 5.20 -19.21
N GLN A 272 -7.99 5.42 -18.65
CA GLN A 272 -7.26 4.41 -17.86
C GLN A 272 -7.74 4.34 -16.40
N VAL A 273 -8.63 5.24 -15.98
CA VAL A 273 -9.15 5.26 -14.61
C VAL A 273 -10.22 4.18 -14.43
N THR A 274 -9.91 3.17 -13.64
CA THR A 274 -10.83 2.09 -13.25
C THR A 274 -10.94 2.06 -11.72
N LEU A 275 -11.78 2.92 -11.17
CA LEU A 275 -12.07 2.96 -9.73
C LEU A 275 -13.22 1.99 -9.42
N ALA A 276 -13.21 1.42 -8.21
CA ALA A 276 -14.34 0.61 -7.73
C ALA A 276 -15.58 1.50 -7.52
N ASP A 277 -16.77 0.93 -7.65
CA ASP A 277 -18.03 1.67 -7.42
C ASP A 277 -18.14 2.26 -6.01
N SER A 278 -17.45 1.64 -5.05
CA SER A 278 -17.36 2.14 -3.68
C SER A 278 -16.34 3.27 -3.49
N ASP A 279 -15.51 3.60 -4.50
CA ASP A 279 -14.56 4.72 -4.41
C ASP A 279 -15.33 6.05 -4.60
N PRO A 280 -15.30 6.94 -3.60
CA PRO A 280 -16.06 8.20 -3.67
C PRO A 280 -15.65 9.13 -4.82
N ARG A 281 -14.50 8.86 -5.46
CA ARG A 281 -14.02 9.60 -6.66
C ARG A 281 -14.55 9.05 -7.97
N GLN A 282 -15.21 7.88 -7.97
CA GLN A 282 -15.73 7.24 -9.19
C GLN A 282 -16.67 8.18 -9.96
N ALA A 283 -17.62 8.80 -9.27
CA ALA A 283 -18.56 9.74 -9.88
C ALA A 283 -17.83 10.98 -10.44
N LEU A 284 -16.87 11.52 -9.69
CA LEU A 284 -16.05 12.65 -10.14
C LEU A 284 -15.23 12.29 -11.39
N ALA A 285 -14.59 11.12 -11.41
CA ALA A 285 -13.79 10.68 -12.55
C ALA A 285 -14.66 10.54 -13.82
N LYS A 286 -15.87 9.99 -13.69
CA LYS A 286 -16.84 9.86 -14.79
C LYS A 286 -17.24 11.23 -15.33
N ASP A 287 -17.61 12.15 -14.47
CA ASP A 287 -18.02 13.50 -14.86
C ASP A 287 -16.86 14.29 -15.48
N MET A 288 -15.66 14.21 -14.91
CA MET A 288 -14.47 14.88 -15.47
C MET A 288 -14.06 14.30 -16.85
N ARG A 289 -14.14 12.99 -17.03
CA ARG A 289 -13.94 12.36 -18.34
C ARG A 289 -14.94 12.90 -19.37
N ARG A 290 -16.21 12.98 -18.99
CA ARG A 290 -17.27 13.48 -19.89
C ARG A 290 -17.06 14.97 -20.21
N THR A 291 -16.74 15.79 -19.21
CA THR A 291 -16.40 17.21 -19.39
C THR A 291 -15.24 17.37 -20.37
N THR A 292 -14.17 16.61 -20.20
CA THR A 292 -12.98 16.68 -21.07
C THR A 292 -13.31 16.29 -22.51
N ALA A 293 -14.12 15.25 -22.69
CA ALA A 293 -14.57 14.82 -24.02
C ALA A 293 -15.45 15.86 -24.71
N LEU A 294 -16.40 16.48 -24.00
CA LEU A 294 -17.28 17.52 -24.52
C LEU A 294 -16.50 18.80 -24.90
N MET A 295 -15.56 19.21 -24.05
CA MET A 295 -14.69 20.35 -24.34
C MET A 295 -13.82 20.11 -25.58
N LEU A 296 -13.30 18.88 -25.72
CA LEU A 296 -12.51 18.50 -26.90
C LEU A 296 -13.37 18.53 -28.16
N GLU A 297 -14.59 17.97 -28.10
CA GLU A 297 -15.55 18.00 -29.20
C GLU A 297 -15.88 19.44 -29.64
N LEU A 298 -16.08 20.33 -28.67
CA LEU A 298 -16.36 21.75 -28.94
C LEU A 298 -15.17 22.47 -29.61
N LEU A 299 -13.93 22.23 -29.13
CA LEU A 299 -12.71 22.84 -29.67
C LEU A 299 -12.32 22.30 -31.06
N GLU A 300 -12.69 21.07 -31.36
CA GLU A 300 -12.41 20.41 -32.66
C GLU A 300 -13.55 20.63 -33.67
N MET A 301 -14.66 21.19 -33.25
CA MET A 301 -15.79 21.47 -34.14
C MET A 301 -15.36 22.47 -35.22
N PRO A 302 -15.62 22.17 -36.52
CA PRO A 302 -15.32 23.13 -37.57
C PRO A 302 -16.11 24.42 -37.43
N ASP A 303 -15.52 25.52 -37.84
CA ASP A 303 -16.17 26.81 -37.94
C ASP A 303 -16.63 27.05 -39.40
N ILE A 304 -17.82 27.59 -39.54
CA ILE A 304 -18.36 28.05 -40.83
C ILE A 304 -18.46 29.58 -40.79
N VAL A 305 -17.92 30.23 -41.81
CA VAL A 305 -18.10 31.67 -42.00
C VAL A 305 -19.37 31.84 -42.87
N PRO A 306 -20.38 32.58 -42.36
CA PRO A 306 -21.61 32.80 -43.13
C PRO A 306 -21.33 33.52 -44.48
N PRO A 307 -22.07 33.18 -45.58
CA PRO A 307 -21.84 33.76 -46.89
C PRO A 307 -21.98 35.28 -46.98
N GLU A 308 -22.76 35.86 -46.06
CA GLU A 308 -23.00 37.32 -45.99
C GLU A 308 -21.94 38.11 -45.21
N GLY A 309 -20.88 37.44 -44.81
CA GLY A 309 -19.83 38.06 -43.97
C GLY A 309 -20.30 38.24 -42.54
N GLY A 310 -19.76 37.47 -41.62
CA GLY A 310 -20.09 37.49 -40.19
C GLY A 310 -19.02 36.81 -39.38
N LYS A 311 -19.21 36.78 -38.07
CA LYS A 311 -18.32 36.02 -37.17
C LYS A 311 -18.42 34.51 -37.50
N PRO A 312 -17.31 33.78 -37.47
CA PRO A 312 -17.31 32.33 -37.54
C PRO A 312 -18.30 31.75 -36.54
N GLN A 313 -19.07 30.75 -36.97
CA GLN A 313 -20.04 30.02 -36.13
C GLN A 313 -19.71 28.54 -36.17
N PRO A 314 -19.98 27.76 -35.09
CA PRO A 314 -19.83 26.31 -35.12
C PRO A 314 -20.60 25.69 -36.31
N ALA A 315 -20.02 24.70 -36.96
CA ALA A 315 -20.65 23.99 -38.08
C ALA A 315 -22.00 23.34 -37.71
N ASP A 316 -22.14 22.98 -36.44
CA ASP A 316 -23.37 22.48 -35.84
C ASP A 316 -23.74 23.30 -34.59
N PRO A 317 -24.45 24.43 -34.73
CA PRO A 317 -24.86 25.28 -33.62
C PRO A 317 -25.77 24.56 -32.61
N ALA A 318 -26.62 23.63 -33.07
CA ALA A 318 -27.49 22.86 -32.20
C ALA A 318 -26.69 21.92 -31.30
N ARG A 319 -25.69 21.26 -31.85
CA ARG A 319 -24.77 20.41 -31.12
C ARG A 319 -23.91 21.22 -30.15
N ALA A 320 -23.38 22.36 -30.55
CA ALA A 320 -22.61 23.26 -29.67
C ALA A 320 -23.46 23.70 -28.46
N ALA A 321 -24.68 24.16 -28.67
CA ALA A 321 -25.59 24.55 -27.60
C ALA A 321 -25.94 23.37 -26.66
N ALA A 322 -26.12 22.17 -27.21
CA ALA A 322 -26.35 20.97 -26.40
C ALA A 322 -25.12 20.61 -25.53
N ILE A 323 -23.90 20.75 -26.05
CA ILE A 323 -22.66 20.56 -25.30
C ILE A 323 -22.55 21.57 -24.17
N GLU A 324 -22.80 22.84 -24.43
CA GLU A 324 -22.75 23.90 -23.40
C GLU A 324 -23.75 23.64 -22.27
N ALA A 325 -24.95 23.21 -22.59
CA ALA A 325 -25.98 22.86 -21.61
C ALA A 325 -25.53 21.65 -20.74
N GLU A 326 -24.99 20.60 -21.36
CA GLU A 326 -24.48 19.44 -20.66
C GLU A 326 -23.28 19.80 -19.76
N LEU A 327 -22.34 20.62 -20.25
CA LEU A 327 -21.19 21.10 -19.47
C LEU A 327 -21.63 21.88 -18.23
N LYS A 328 -22.66 22.72 -18.34
CA LYS A 328 -23.22 23.46 -17.21
C LYS A 328 -23.76 22.50 -16.14
N GLU A 329 -24.57 21.52 -16.55
CA GLU A 329 -25.12 20.51 -15.62
C GLU A 329 -24.01 19.70 -14.91
N ILE A 330 -23.01 19.24 -15.66
CA ILE A 330 -21.89 18.51 -15.08
C ILE A 330 -21.10 19.39 -14.11
N THR A 331 -20.87 20.65 -14.42
CA THR A 331 -20.15 21.61 -13.55
C THR A 331 -20.82 21.77 -12.18
N GLU A 332 -22.14 21.84 -12.14
CA GLU A 332 -22.91 21.90 -10.90
C GLU A 332 -22.73 20.60 -10.07
N ARG A 333 -22.80 19.43 -10.72
CA ARG A 333 -22.56 18.13 -10.06
C ARG A 333 -21.13 18.01 -9.53
N VAL A 334 -20.13 18.35 -10.34
CA VAL A 334 -18.71 18.29 -9.98
C VAL A 334 -18.42 19.19 -8.77
N THR A 335 -18.96 20.42 -8.76
CA THR A 335 -18.80 21.34 -7.63
C THR A 335 -19.35 20.73 -6.34
N THR A 336 -20.51 20.11 -6.41
CA THR A 336 -21.14 19.42 -5.27
C THR A 336 -20.31 18.24 -4.79
N LEU A 337 -19.80 17.42 -5.71
CA LEU A 337 -18.95 16.25 -5.40
C LEU A 337 -17.64 16.68 -4.74
N ILE A 338 -16.97 17.71 -5.25
CA ILE A 338 -15.71 18.23 -4.67
C ILE A 338 -15.96 18.76 -3.25
N ALA A 339 -17.07 19.48 -3.03
CA ALA A 339 -17.42 19.98 -1.69
C ALA A 339 -17.67 18.83 -0.71
N LYS A 340 -18.28 17.73 -1.17
CA LYS A 340 -18.51 16.52 -0.36
C LYS A 340 -17.20 15.79 -0.04
N LEU A 341 -16.30 15.60 -1.02
CA LEU A 341 -15.00 14.96 -0.83
C LEU A 341 -14.12 15.72 0.16
N LYS A 342 -14.08 17.05 0.06
CA LYS A 342 -13.34 17.91 1.02
C LYS A 342 -13.83 17.77 2.46
N LYS A 343 -15.15 17.58 2.68
CA LYS A 343 -15.73 17.39 4.03
C LYS A 343 -15.37 16.03 4.62
N THR A 344 -15.15 15.02 3.79
CA THR A 344 -14.79 13.65 4.22
C THR A 344 -13.27 13.43 4.37
N GLY A 345 -12.45 14.45 4.08
CA GLY A 345 -11.00 14.38 4.17
C GLY A 345 -10.35 13.47 3.11
N GLN A 346 -11.02 13.31 2.00
CA GLN A 346 -10.62 12.45 0.88
C GLN A 346 -10.16 13.25 -0.35
#